data_364fbe22b1d7c18e3e81a5c06952136f
#
_entry.id   364fbe22b1d7c18e3e81a5c06952136f
#
_cell.length_a   1.000
_cell.length_b   1.000
_cell.length_c   1.000
_cell.angle_alpha   90.00
_cell.angle_beta   90.00
_cell.angle_gamma   90.00
#
_symmetry.space_group_name_H-M   'P 1'
#
loop_
_entity.id
_entity.type
_entity.pdbx_description
1 polymer ?
#
loop_
_entity_poly.entity_id
_entity_poly.type
_entity_poly.pdbx_seq_one_letter_code
_entity_poly.pdbx_strand_id
1 'polypeptide(L)'
;MDKILLWSLLLTFSGSRASSPLAQRNTEFVVDLYQAVGLSHKNNIIISPLGTTLALGMIQLGAKGKAQQQIRQTLKFQETSTGEEFSELKSFFSAISEKKQEFTFNLANALYLQEGFTVKEQYLHGNKEFFQSAIKLVDFQNAKACAETISTWVESKTDGKIKDMFSGEEFGPLTRLVLVNAIYFKGDWKQKFNKEDTQLMNFTLKDGTAVKIPMMKALLRTKYGYFSESSINYQVLELPYKGDEFSLIIILPAEHMNIEEMEKLITAHQILQWFSEMQEQEVEISLPRFKVEQKLDFKEALYSLNITEIFSGGCDLSGITDSSEVYVSRVMQQVFFEINEEGSEVAASTGINTPVIMNLSRNQFIANHPFLFIMKNNPTDSILLMGRVTNPDTHGMKGRDLDSL
;
A
#
# COMPACT_ATOMS: atom_id res chain seq x y z
N MET A 1 7.96 -58.00 -36.03
CA MET A 1 6.75 -57.18 -35.80
C MET A 1 6.88 -56.64 -34.38
N ASP A 2 7.66 -55.56 -34.20
CA ASP A 2 7.96 -55.00 -32.90
C ASP A 2 7.24 -53.68 -32.76
N LYS A 3 6.33 -53.63 -31.77
CA LYS A 3 5.65 -52.40 -31.39
C LYS A 3 6.54 -51.63 -30.42
N ILE A 4 7.15 -50.56 -30.90
CA ILE A 4 7.83 -49.58 -30.07
C ILE A 4 6.78 -48.68 -29.44
N LEU A 5 6.59 -48.81 -28.13
CA LEU A 5 5.82 -47.87 -27.28
C LEU A 5 6.64 -46.59 -27.09
N LEU A 6 6.21 -45.51 -27.74
CA LEU A 6 6.68 -44.18 -27.44
C LEU A 6 6.02 -43.70 -26.11
N TRP A 7 6.80 -43.62 -25.04
CA TRP A 7 6.42 -42.90 -23.85
C TRP A 7 6.72 -41.42 -24.09
N SER A 8 5.67 -40.63 -24.33
CA SER A 8 5.79 -39.19 -24.31
C SER A 8 5.89 -38.70 -22.86
N LEU A 9 7.08 -38.29 -22.42
CA LEU A 9 7.29 -37.53 -21.20
C LEU A 9 6.58 -36.17 -21.36
N LEU A 10 5.42 -36.03 -20.79
CA LEU A 10 4.83 -34.72 -20.51
C LEU A 10 5.63 -34.08 -19.35
N LEU A 11 6.67 -33.36 -19.70
CA LEU A 11 7.28 -32.37 -18.82
C LEU A 11 6.25 -31.24 -18.60
N THR A 12 5.50 -31.30 -17.51
CA THR A 12 4.77 -30.16 -17.01
C THR A 12 5.80 -29.13 -16.54
N PHE A 13 6.18 -28.25 -17.44
CA PHE A 13 6.81 -26.99 -17.05
C PHE A 13 5.75 -26.24 -16.21
N SER A 14 5.92 -26.24 -14.89
CA SER A 14 5.35 -25.21 -14.05
C SER A 14 6.10 -23.91 -14.40
N GLY A 15 5.62 -23.24 -15.44
CA GLY A 15 6.15 -21.95 -15.83
C GLY A 15 5.92 -20.98 -14.67
N SER A 16 7.01 -20.57 -14.02
CA SER A 16 6.99 -19.38 -13.19
C SER A 16 6.47 -18.25 -14.09
N ARG A 17 5.31 -17.72 -13.74
CA ARG A 17 4.71 -16.60 -14.48
C ARG A 17 5.66 -15.42 -14.30
N ALA A 18 6.41 -15.07 -15.32
CA ALA A 18 7.24 -13.87 -15.28
C ALA A 18 6.34 -12.68 -14.95
N SER A 19 6.70 -11.89 -13.94
CA SER A 19 5.97 -10.68 -13.58
C SER A 19 5.87 -9.75 -14.79
N SER A 20 4.72 -9.08 -14.93
CA SER A 20 4.55 -8.13 -16.04
C SER A 20 5.56 -6.98 -15.91
N PRO A 21 6.01 -6.36 -17.03
CA PRO A 21 6.90 -5.19 -16.97
C PRO A 21 6.33 -4.06 -16.09
N LEU A 22 5.02 -3.88 -16.06
CA LEU A 22 4.36 -2.91 -15.19
C LEU A 22 4.49 -3.29 -13.70
N ALA A 23 4.32 -4.56 -13.35
CA ALA A 23 4.50 -5.04 -11.98
C ALA A 23 5.94 -4.83 -11.50
N GLN A 24 6.93 -5.11 -12.34
CA GLN A 24 8.33 -4.87 -12.01
C GLN A 24 8.60 -3.38 -11.77
N ARG A 25 8.18 -2.50 -12.69
CA ARG A 25 8.33 -1.03 -12.54
C ARG A 25 7.62 -0.52 -11.28
N ASN A 26 6.40 -1.02 -11.04
CA ASN A 26 5.67 -0.70 -9.80
C ASN A 26 6.48 -1.10 -8.57
N THR A 27 7.02 -2.31 -8.52
CA THR A 27 7.78 -2.80 -7.37
C THR A 27 9.08 -2.01 -7.15
N GLU A 28 9.79 -1.61 -8.23
CA GLU A 28 10.97 -0.75 -8.12
C GLU A 28 10.62 0.61 -7.52
N PHE A 29 9.57 1.25 -8.01
CA PHE A 29 9.12 2.54 -7.45
C PHE A 29 8.63 2.40 -5.99
N VAL A 30 7.95 1.30 -5.66
CA VAL A 30 7.51 0.99 -4.29
C VAL A 30 8.67 0.99 -3.31
N VAL A 31 9.75 0.29 -3.66
CA VAL A 31 10.94 0.20 -2.81
C VAL A 31 11.61 1.56 -2.67
N ASP A 32 11.80 2.28 -3.76
CA ASP A 32 12.39 3.62 -3.76
C ASP A 32 11.59 4.58 -2.86
N LEU A 33 10.25 4.60 -3.02
CA LEU A 33 9.37 5.47 -2.24
C LEU A 33 9.34 5.08 -0.76
N TYR A 34 9.25 3.78 -0.47
CA TYR A 34 9.24 3.28 0.90
C TYR A 34 10.52 3.64 1.64
N GLN A 35 11.67 3.45 1.02
CA GLN A 35 12.97 3.79 1.60
C GLN A 35 13.09 5.31 1.81
N ALA A 36 12.65 6.12 0.85
CA ALA A 36 12.65 7.57 0.97
C ALA A 36 11.80 8.07 2.15
N VAL A 37 10.62 7.49 2.37
CA VAL A 37 9.76 7.80 3.53
C VAL A 37 10.36 7.26 4.82
N GLY A 38 10.92 6.06 4.80
CA GLY A 38 11.50 5.37 5.95
C GLY A 38 12.63 6.14 6.63
N LEU A 39 13.41 6.92 5.86
CA LEU A 39 14.50 7.74 6.39
C LEU A 39 14.05 8.80 7.42
N SER A 40 12.85 9.34 7.26
CA SER A 40 12.31 10.40 8.13
C SER A 40 11.38 9.90 9.23
N HIS A 41 10.97 8.65 9.18
CA HIS A 41 9.98 8.06 10.12
C HIS A 41 10.60 6.90 10.89
N LYS A 42 10.38 6.87 12.23
CA LYS A 42 10.92 5.83 13.13
C LYS A 42 9.86 4.84 13.64
N ASN A 43 8.61 5.23 13.58
CA ASN A 43 7.46 4.46 14.08
C ASN A 43 6.80 3.65 12.96
N ASN A 44 5.55 3.23 13.16
CA ASN A 44 4.76 2.60 12.11
C ASN A 44 4.76 3.46 10.85
N ILE A 45 4.84 2.82 9.70
CA ILE A 45 4.73 3.45 8.39
C ILE A 45 3.71 2.65 7.58
N ILE A 46 2.89 3.37 6.84
CA ILE A 46 2.10 2.79 5.75
C ILE A 46 2.04 3.80 4.60
N ILE A 47 2.33 3.32 3.41
CA ILE A 47 2.23 4.08 2.17
C ILE A 47 1.41 3.32 1.13
N SER A 48 0.78 4.06 0.22
CA SER A 48 0.22 3.50 -1.00
C SER A 48 1.03 4.00 -2.21
N PRO A 49 1.95 3.19 -2.71
CA PRO A 49 2.69 3.54 -3.92
C PRO A 49 1.79 3.71 -5.13
N LEU A 50 0.74 2.88 -5.25
CA LEU A 50 -0.26 3.03 -6.31
C LEU A 50 -0.94 4.40 -6.25
N GLY A 51 -1.38 4.83 -5.06
CA GLY A 51 -1.99 6.15 -4.88
C GLY A 51 -1.04 7.27 -5.28
N THR A 52 0.24 7.16 -4.92
CA THR A 52 1.28 8.13 -5.28
C THR A 52 1.56 8.10 -6.79
N THR A 53 1.61 6.91 -7.42
CA THR A 53 1.77 6.78 -8.87
C THR A 53 0.64 7.48 -9.63
N LEU A 54 -0.61 7.28 -9.21
CA LEU A 54 -1.75 7.92 -9.84
C LEU A 54 -1.74 9.44 -9.63
N ALA A 55 -1.41 9.91 -8.42
CA ALA A 55 -1.30 11.33 -8.13
C ALA A 55 -0.20 12.01 -8.97
N LEU A 56 0.97 11.40 -9.10
CA LEU A 56 2.05 11.88 -9.96
C LEU A 56 1.67 11.80 -11.46
N GLY A 57 0.95 10.75 -11.86
CA GLY A 57 0.42 10.60 -13.21
C GLY A 57 -0.54 11.75 -13.60
N MET A 58 -1.36 12.20 -12.65
CA MET A 58 -2.22 13.38 -12.85
C MET A 58 -1.39 14.64 -13.14
N ILE A 59 -0.30 14.86 -12.40
CA ILE A 59 0.61 16.00 -12.68
C ILE A 59 1.33 15.80 -14.01
N GLN A 60 1.83 14.59 -14.28
CA GLN A 60 2.53 14.27 -15.53
C GLN A 60 1.69 14.56 -16.78
N LEU A 61 0.38 14.31 -16.73
CA LEU A 61 -0.55 14.60 -17.82
C LEU A 61 -0.53 16.07 -18.24
N GLY A 62 -0.29 16.97 -17.29
CA GLY A 62 -0.22 18.41 -17.54
C GLY A 62 1.17 19.03 -17.49
N ALA A 63 2.18 18.25 -17.09
CA ALA A 63 3.56 18.72 -17.00
C ALA A 63 4.29 18.61 -18.33
N LYS A 64 5.27 19.48 -18.55
CA LYS A 64 6.16 19.46 -19.70
C LYS A 64 7.62 19.59 -19.27
N GLY A 65 8.53 19.37 -20.23
CA GLY A 65 9.96 19.58 -20.05
C GLY A 65 10.52 18.77 -18.88
N LYS A 66 11.29 19.43 -18.01
CA LYS A 66 12.00 18.80 -16.90
C LYS A 66 11.05 18.20 -15.84
N ALA A 67 9.92 18.85 -15.56
CA ALA A 67 8.92 18.36 -14.62
C ALA A 67 8.37 16.99 -15.07
N GLN A 68 7.95 16.88 -16.34
CA GLN A 68 7.49 15.63 -16.94
C GLN A 68 8.59 14.55 -16.91
N GLN A 69 9.81 14.92 -17.29
CA GLN A 69 10.93 13.99 -17.36
C GLN A 69 11.26 13.39 -15.98
N GLN A 70 11.30 14.20 -14.93
CA GLN A 70 11.57 13.73 -13.56
C GLN A 70 10.50 12.74 -13.09
N ILE A 71 9.21 13.01 -13.33
CA ILE A 71 8.12 12.10 -12.98
C ILE A 71 8.28 10.77 -13.74
N ARG A 72 8.47 10.82 -15.06
CA ARG A 72 8.64 9.60 -15.88
C ARG A 72 9.84 8.76 -15.44
N GLN A 73 10.95 9.40 -15.08
CA GLN A 73 12.14 8.69 -14.57
C GLN A 73 11.85 7.99 -13.23
N THR A 74 11.23 8.69 -12.29
CA THR A 74 10.94 8.15 -10.96
C THR A 74 9.90 7.01 -11.04
N LEU A 75 8.87 7.15 -11.87
CA LEU A 75 7.86 6.11 -12.09
C LEU A 75 8.32 4.99 -13.04
N LYS A 76 9.59 5.01 -13.49
CA LYS A 76 10.19 4.01 -14.40
C LYS A 76 9.47 3.88 -15.76
N PHE A 77 8.96 4.99 -16.29
CA PHE A 77 8.29 5.05 -17.60
C PHE A 77 9.20 5.50 -18.76
N GLN A 78 10.53 5.47 -18.58
CA GLN A 78 11.45 5.95 -19.61
C GLN A 78 11.35 5.17 -20.93
N GLU A 79 11.14 3.86 -20.83
CA GLU A 79 11.05 2.96 -21.99
C GLU A 79 9.66 2.89 -22.61
N THR A 80 8.65 3.49 -21.97
CA THR A 80 7.28 3.55 -22.46
C THR A 80 7.13 4.74 -23.40
N SER A 81 6.46 4.56 -24.54
CA SER A 81 6.13 5.68 -25.43
C SER A 81 5.32 6.75 -24.71
N THR A 82 5.61 8.03 -24.96
CA THR A 82 4.92 9.12 -24.27
C THR A 82 3.42 9.09 -24.52
N GLY A 83 2.65 8.93 -23.44
CA GLY A 83 1.19 8.83 -23.45
C GLY A 83 0.65 7.40 -23.30
N GLU A 84 1.42 6.37 -23.63
CA GLU A 84 1.01 4.97 -23.43
C GLU A 84 0.90 4.61 -21.94
N GLU A 85 1.76 5.21 -21.08
CA GLU A 85 1.72 5.03 -19.64
C GLU A 85 0.37 5.36 -19.02
N PHE A 86 -0.37 6.33 -19.56
CA PHE A 86 -1.71 6.67 -19.04
C PHE A 86 -2.73 5.57 -19.30
N SER A 87 -2.64 4.93 -20.47
CA SER A 87 -3.49 3.78 -20.80
C SER A 87 -3.15 2.55 -19.95
N GLU A 88 -1.86 2.31 -19.66
CA GLU A 88 -1.42 1.26 -18.75
C GLU A 88 -1.95 1.52 -17.33
N LEU A 89 -1.78 2.74 -16.80
CA LEU A 89 -2.29 3.12 -15.48
C LEU A 89 -3.81 3.01 -15.39
N LYS A 90 -4.55 3.46 -16.42
CA LYS A 90 -6.01 3.32 -16.49
C LYS A 90 -6.44 1.86 -16.42
N SER A 91 -5.83 1.01 -17.23
CA SER A 91 -6.15 -0.42 -17.28
C SER A 91 -5.87 -1.09 -15.93
N PHE A 92 -4.73 -0.79 -15.34
CA PHE A 92 -4.33 -1.30 -14.04
C PHE A 92 -5.28 -0.84 -12.92
N PHE A 93 -5.56 0.46 -12.86
CA PHE A 93 -6.44 1.02 -11.84
C PHE A 93 -7.87 0.49 -11.99
N SER A 94 -8.39 0.40 -13.22
CA SER A 94 -9.73 -0.14 -13.48
C SER A 94 -9.86 -1.58 -13.02
N ALA A 95 -8.84 -2.41 -13.25
CA ALA A 95 -8.85 -3.81 -12.82
C ALA A 95 -8.90 -3.97 -11.28
N ILE A 96 -8.25 -3.06 -10.54
CA ILE A 96 -8.20 -3.11 -9.07
C ILE A 96 -9.45 -2.46 -8.43
N SER A 97 -10.00 -1.42 -9.08
CA SER A 97 -11.14 -0.65 -8.55
C SER A 97 -12.51 -1.26 -8.83
N GLU A 98 -12.56 -2.40 -9.53
CA GLU A 98 -13.81 -3.11 -9.78
C GLU A 98 -14.42 -3.56 -8.44
N LYS A 99 -15.63 -3.05 -8.16
CA LYS A 99 -16.34 -3.41 -6.91
C LYS A 99 -16.75 -4.87 -6.93
N LYS A 100 -16.25 -5.63 -5.97
CA LYS A 100 -16.62 -7.01 -5.71
C LYS A 100 -17.30 -7.12 -4.34
N GLN A 101 -18.04 -8.19 -4.11
CA GLN A 101 -18.73 -8.40 -2.83
C GLN A 101 -17.75 -8.81 -1.72
N GLU A 102 -16.62 -9.38 -2.10
CA GLU A 102 -15.63 -9.97 -1.21
C GLU A 102 -14.69 -8.93 -0.56
N PHE A 103 -14.57 -7.75 -1.17
CA PHE A 103 -13.71 -6.69 -0.64
C PHE A 103 -14.16 -5.30 -1.08
N THR A 104 -13.72 -4.30 -0.34
CA THR A 104 -13.82 -2.88 -0.70
C THR A 104 -12.41 -2.30 -0.77
N PHE A 105 -12.04 -1.77 -1.92
CA PHE A 105 -10.82 -1.00 -2.10
C PHE A 105 -11.17 0.41 -2.56
N ASN A 106 -11.15 1.35 -1.64
CA ASN A 106 -11.41 2.75 -1.91
C ASN A 106 -10.08 3.48 -2.05
N LEU A 107 -9.77 3.89 -3.27
CA LEU A 107 -8.65 4.75 -3.57
C LEU A 107 -9.19 6.03 -4.18
N ALA A 108 -9.05 7.12 -3.47
CA ALA A 108 -9.54 8.43 -3.88
C ALA A 108 -8.38 9.37 -4.18
N ASN A 109 -8.34 9.88 -5.40
CA ASN A 109 -7.38 10.89 -5.84
C ASN A 109 -8.10 12.18 -6.21
N ALA A 110 -7.58 13.30 -5.73
CA ALA A 110 -8.06 14.63 -6.12
C ALA A 110 -6.91 15.61 -6.28
N LEU A 111 -7.11 16.55 -7.19
CA LEU A 111 -6.28 17.71 -7.37
C LEU A 111 -7.08 18.94 -6.96
N TYR A 112 -6.58 19.67 -5.99
CA TYR A 112 -7.14 20.94 -5.56
C TYR A 112 -6.26 22.08 -6.06
N LEU A 113 -6.85 23.01 -6.78
CA LEU A 113 -6.18 24.17 -7.37
C LEU A 113 -6.77 25.45 -6.78
N GLN A 114 -5.91 26.45 -6.52
CA GLN A 114 -6.35 27.76 -6.05
C GLN A 114 -7.37 28.37 -7.01
N GLU A 115 -8.44 28.93 -6.50
CA GLU A 115 -9.41 29.70 -7.26
C GLU A 115 -8.76 30.86 -8.00
N GLY A 116 -9.31 31.20 -9.17
CA GLY A 116 -8.77 32.22 -10.07
C GLY A 116 -7.90 31.68 -11.20
N PHE A 117 -7.45 30.43 -11.12
CA PHE A 117 -6.79 29.75 -12.23
C PHE A 117 -7.80 28.99 -13.09
N THR A 118 -7.68 29.12 -14.41
CA THR A 118 -8.52 28.37 -15.36
C THR A 118 -7.84 27.04 -15.69
N VAL A 119 -8.52 25.94 -15.43
CA VAL A 119 -8.06 24.59 -15.81
C VAL A 119 -8.48 24.31 -17.26
N LYS A 120 -7.55 23.79 -18.05
CA LYS A 120 -7.78 23.45 -19.45
C LYS A 120 -8.78 22.30 -19.59
N GLU A 121 -9.75 22.41 -20.47
CA GLU A 121 -10.76 21.37 -20.72
C GLU A 121 -10.13 20.04 -21.15
N GLN A 122 -9.08 20.08 -21.97
CA GLN A 122 -8.35 18.88 -22.37
C GLN A 122 -7.73 18.15 -21.18
N TYR A 123 -7.22 18.90 -20.19
CA TYR A 123 -6.68 18.33 -18.97
C TYR A 123 -7.79 17.73 -18.09
N LEU A 124 -8.92 18.41 -17.96
CA LEU A 124 -10.09 17.88 -17.23
C LEU A 124 -10.58 16.58 -17.85
N HIS A 125 -10.66 16.53 -19.18
CA HIS A 125 -11.08 15.34 -19.91
C HIS A 125 -10.10 14.16 -19.68
N GLY A 126 -8.80 14.38 -19.87
CA GLY A 126 -7.77 13.36 -19.67
C GLY A 126 -7.72 12.85 -18.24
N ASN A 127 -7.85 13.73 -17.24
CA ASN A 127 -7.91 13.33 -15.84
C ASN A 127 -9.10 12.42 -15.52
N LYS A 128 -10.28 12.77 -16.05
CA LYS A 128 -11.48 11.94 -15.89
C LYS A 128 -11.32 10.61 -16.61
N GLU A 129 -10.73 10.60 -17.78
CA GLU A 129 -10.55 9.40 -18.60
C GLU A 129 -9.55 8.43 -18.00
N PHE A 130 -8.36 8.90 -17.59
CA PHE A 130 -7.26 8.02 -17.19
C PHE A 130 -7.23 7.71 -15.68
N PHE A 131 -7.65 8.66 -14.85
CA PHE A 131 -7.49 8.56 -13.40
C PHE A 131 -8.80 8.53 -12.62
N GLN A 132 -9.95 8.81 -13.27
CA GLN A 132 -11.26 8.93 -12.62
C GLN A 132 -11.22 9.85 -11.38
N SER A 133 -10.31 10.81 -11.37
CA SER A 133 -10.01 11.68 -10.24
C SER A 133 -10.87 12.94 -10.25
N ALA A 134 -10.97 13.58 -9.09
CA ALA A 134 -11.62 14.87 -8.93
C ALA A 134 -10.61 16.02 -9.12
N ILE A 135 -11.00 17.05 -9.86
CA ILE A 135 -10.29 18.34 -9.92
C ILE A 135 -11.25 19.38 -9.34
N LYS A 136 -10.79 20.11 -8.34
CA LYS A 136 -11.60 21.11 -7.65
C LYS A 136 -10.85 22.42 -7.48
N LEU A 137 -11.56 23.53 -7.67
CA LEU A 137 -11.06 24.87 -7.34
C LEU A 137 -11.45 25.18 -5.89
N VAL A 138 -10.53 25.71 -5.12
CA VAL A 138 -10.71 26.08 -3.71
C VAL A 138 -9.92 27.33 -3.39
N ASP A 139 -10.39 28.09 -2.41
CA ASP A 139 -9.64 29.24 -1.90
C ASP A 139 -8.73 28.84 -0.74
N PHE A 140 -7.47 28.59 -1.00
CA PHE A 140 -6.49 28.25 0.04
C PHE A 140 -6.19 29.42 1.00
N GLN A 141 -6.58 30.66 0.69
CA GLN A 141 -6.49 31.77 1.62
C GLN A 141 -7.48 31.58 2.78
N ASN A 142 -8.65 30.96 2.51
CA ASN A 142 -9.58 30.53 3.55
C ASN A 142 -9.23 29.10 4.00
N ALA A 143 -8.08 28.97 4.62
CA ALA A 143 -7.46 27.67 4.95
C ALA A 143 -8.40 26.72 5.73
N LYS A 144 -9.22 27.23 6.67
CA LYS A 144 -10.15 26.41 7.44
C LYS A 144 -11.28 25.86 6.59
N ALA A 145 -11.94 26.68 5.78
CA ALA A 145 -13.01 26.23 4.92
C ALA A 145 -12.50 25.25 3.84
N CYS A 146 -11.27 25.47 3.35
CA CYS A 146 -10.61 24.57 2.43
C CYS A 146 -10.35 23.21 3.09
N ALA A 147 -9.82 23.17 4.32
CA ALA A 147 -9.58 21.95 5.09
C ALA A 147 -10.87 21.16 5.31
N GLU A 148 -11.96 21.82 5.71
CA GLU A 148 -13.28 21.20 5.88
C GLU A 148 -13.81 20.61 4.56
N THR A 149 -13.66 21.33 3.45
CA THR A 149 -14.10 20.88 2.10
C THR A 149 -13.34 19.63 1.66
N ILE A 150 -12.02 19.61 1.84
CA ILE A 150 -11.18 18.48 1.46
C ILE A 150 -11.44 17.28 2.38
N SER A 151 -11.48 17.49 3.69
CA SER A 151 -11.71 16.43 4.68
C SER A 151 -13.08 15.77 4.49
N THR A 152 -14.14 16.55 4.26
CA THR A 152 -15.49 16.02 3.98
C THR A 152 -15.51 15.18 2.70
N TRP A 153 -14.78 15.61 1.66
CA TRP A 153 -14.66 14.82 0.44
C TRP A 153 -13.92 13.50 0.69
N VAL A 154 -12.82 13.53 1.42
CA VAL A 154 -12.04 12.33 1.79
C VAL A 154 -12.91 11.37 2.60
N GLU A 155 -13.62 11.86 3.63
CA GLU A 155 -14.53 11.06 4.43
C GLU A 155 -15.59 10.38 3.57
N SER A 156 -16.20 11.10 2.62
CA SER A 156 -17.20 10.55 1.71
C SER A 156 -16.66 9.46 0.76
N LYS A 157 -15.35 9.47 0.48
CA LYS A 157 -14.69 8.51 -0.42
C LYS A 157 -14.11 7.29 0.31
N THR A 158 -13.99 7.38 1.63
CA THR A 158 -13.38 6.33 2.47
C THR A 158 -14.41 5.71 3.44
N ASP A 159 -15.68 5.73 3.09
CA ASP A 159 -16.80 5.18 3.89
C ASP A 159 -16.78 5.68 5.35
N GLY A 160 -16.41 6.96 5.54
CA GLY A 160 -16.35 7.60 6.86
C GLY A 160 -15.16 7.16 7.73
N LYS A 161 -14.19 6.44 7.18
CA LYS A 161 -13.05 5.92 7.94
C LYS A 161 -11.92 6.93 8.11
N ILE A 162 -11.66 7.75 7.11
CA ILE A 162 -10.68 8.83 7.18
C ILE A 162 -11.42 10.13 7.41
N LYS A 163 -11.25 10.70 8.60
CA LYS A 163 -11.87 11.96 9.03
C LYS A 163 -10.80 13.01 9.27
N ASP A 164 -11.19 14.26 9.18
CA ASP A 164 -10.37 15.42 9.58
C ASP A 164 -8.93 15.36 9.02
N MET A 165 -8.81 15.00 7.70
CA MET A 165 -7.51 14.88 7.06
C MET A 165 -6.69 16.17 7.15
N PHE A 166 -7.34 17.34 7.18
CA PHE A 166 -6.68 18.64 7.29
C PHE A 166 -7.25 19.47 8.42
N SER A 167 -6.38 20.21 9.11
CA SER A 167 -6.73 21.17 10.14
C SER A 167 -6.89 22.60 9.62
N GLY A 168 -6.29 22.87 8.46
CA GLY A 168 -6.16 24.18 7.85
C GLY A 168 -4.76 24.81 8.03
N GLU A 169 -3.98 24.34 8.98
CA GLU A 169 -2.60 24.83 9.18
C GLU A 169 -1.66 24.47 8.00
N GLU A 170 -2.05 23.50 7.21
CA GLU A 170 -1.31 23.04 6.04
C GLU A 170 -1.43 23.99 4.83
N PHE A 171 -2.38 24.94 4.85
CA PHE A 171 -2.70 25.81 3.72
C PHE A 171 -2.36 27.27 4.03
N GLY A 172 -2.18 28.08 2.98
CA GLY A 172 -1.90 29.48 3.11
C GLY A 172 -1.91 30.23 1.77
N PRO A 173 -1.66 31.54 1.80
CA PRO A 173 -1.75 32.41 0.61
C PRO A 173 -0.83 32.01 -0.55
N LEU A 174 0.23 31.25 -0.27
CA LEU A 174 1.17 30.74 -1.28
C LEU A 174 0.85 29.34 -1.76
N THR A 175 -0.19 28.68 -1.24
CA THR A 175 -0.63 27.37 -1.70
C THR A 175 -1.28 27.53 -3.08
N ARG A 176 -0.85 26.73 -4.06
CA ARG A 176 -1.34 26.80 -5.45
C ARG A 176 -2.05 25.54 -5.88
N LEU A 177 -1.42 24.39 -5.68
CA LEU A 177 -1.95 23.10 -6.05
C LEU A 177 -1.61 22.06 -4.99
N VAL A 178 -2.62 21.30 -4.56
CA VAL A 178 -2.49 20.23 -3.59
C VAL A 178 -3.03 18.94 -4.18
N LEU A 179 -2.20 17.89 -4.20
CA LEU A 179 -2.62 16.53 -4.49
C LEU A 179 -3.07 15.86 -3.19
N VAL A 180 -4.22 15.22 -3.24
CA VAL A 180 -4.80 14.49 -2.12
C VAL A 180 -5.08 13.07 -2.56
N ASN A 181 -4.50 12.14 -1.82
CA ASN A 181 -4.72 10.71 -1.99
C ASN A 181 -5.20 10.11 -0.67
N ALA A 182 -6.30 9.37 -0.71
CA ALA A 182 -6.85 8.70 0.46
C ALA A 182 -7.17 7.25 0.12
N ILE A 183 -6.72 6.33 0.98
CA ILE A 183 -6.86 4.90 0.76
C ILE A 183 -7.49 4.24 1.96
N TYR A 184 -8.49 3.43 1.67
CA TYR A 184 -9.15 2.55 2.62
C TYR A 184 -9.34 1.18 1.99
N PHE A 185 -8.95 0.13 2.71
CA PHE A 185 -9.16 -1.25 2.30
C PHE A 185 -9.95 -2.00 3.36
N LYS A 186 -10.91 -2.80 2.89
CA LYS A 186 -11.69 -3.74 3.68
C LYS A 186 -11.78 -5.06 2.91
N GLY A 187 -11.45 -6.18 3.56
CA GLY A 187 -11.57 -7.51 2.98
C GLY A 187 -11.58 -8.58 4.05
N ASP A 188 -12.37 -9.62 3.85
CA ASP A 188 -12.39 -10.80 4.71
C ASP A 188 -11.22 -11.73 4.37
N TRP A 189 -10.62 -12.38 5.38
CA TRP A 189 -9.66 -13.44 5.14
C TRP A 189 -10.29 -14.62 4.37
N LYS A 190 -9.56 -15.23 3.49
CA LYS A 190 -9.97 -16.51 2.88
C LYS A 190 -10.15 -17.60 3.93
N GLN A 191 -9.26 -17.63 4.91
CA GLN A 191 -9.32 -18.45 6.10
C GLN A 191 -9.21 -17.52 7.32
N LYS A 192 -10.31 -17.38 8.06
CA LYS A 192 -10.42 -16.45 9.20
C LYS A 192 -9.71 -17.00 10.42
N PHE A 193 -9.28 -16.10 11.28
CA PHE A 193 -8.87 -16.44 12.65
C PHE A 193 -10.11 -16.61 13.52
N ASN A 194 -10.04 -17.54 14.48
CA ASN A 194 -11.10 -17.68 15.47
C ASN A 194 -10.87 -16.69 16.61
N LYS A 195 -11.88 -15.92 16.95
CA LYS A 195 -11.80 -14.94 18.06
C LYS A 195 -11.49 -15.57 19.40
N GLU A 196 -11.97 -16.81 19.64
CA GLU A 196 -11.72 -17.55 20.87
C GLU A 196 -10.26 -17.96 21.03
N ASP A 197 -9.50 -18.04 19.93
CA ASP A 197 -8.07 -18.39 19.94
C ASP A 197 -7.16 -17.15 20.06
N THR A 198 -7.74 -15.94 20.04
CA THR A 198 -7.01 -14.69 20.26
C THR A 198 -6.64 -14.54 21.72
N GLN A 199 -5.35 -14.36 22.02
CA GLN A 199 -4.83 -14.29 23.38
C GLN A 199 -3.90 -13.09 23.56
N LEU A 200 -3.88 -12.53 24.77
CA LEU A 200 -2.90 -11.51 25.13
C LEU A 200 -1.49 -12.13 25.19
N MET A 201 -0.60 -11.67 24.31
CA MET A 201 0.80 -12.09 24.26
C MET A 201 1.73 -10.89 24.32
N ASN A 202 2.99 -11.13 24.70
CA ASN A 202 4.00 -10.08 24.63
C ASN A 202 4.37 -9.79 23.19
N PHE A 203 4.44 -8.51 22.87
CA PHE A 203 5.06 -7.98 21.67
C PHE A 203 6.27 -7.14 22.11
N THR A 204 7.44 -7.45 21.60
CA THR A 204 8.68 -6.75 21.91
C THR A 204 8.81 -5.54 21.00
N LEU A 205 8.76 -4.34 21.58
CA LEU A 205 8.97 -3.09 20.82
C LEU A 205 10.44 -2.96 20.43
N LYS A 206 10.72 -2.00 19.54
CA LYS A 206 12.06 -1.71 19.04
C LYS A 206 13.09 -1.36 20.14
N ASP A 207 12.66 -0.77 21.24
CA ASP A 207 13.49 -0.44 22.39
C ASP A 207 13.71 -1.62 23.38
N GLY A 208 13.17 -2.80 23.04
CA GLY A 208 13.20 -3.99 23.87
C GLY A 208 12.09 -4.06 24.92
N THR A 209 11.22 -3.07 25.00
CA THR A 209 10.07 -3.09 25.93
C THR A 209 9.03 -4.10 25.44
N ALA A 210 8.53 -4.94 26.34
CA ALA A 210 7.44 -5.87 26.03
C ALA A 210 6.09 -5.25 26.41
N VAL A 211 5.16 -5.24 25.45
CA VAL A 211 3.77 -4.81 25.66
C VAL A 211 2.82 -5.98 25.44
N LYS A 212 1.72 -6.02 26.17
CA LYS A 212 0.68 -7.05 25.99
C LYS A 212 -0.30 -6.61 24.93
N ILE A 213 -0.47 -7.41 23.89
CA ILE A 213 -1.37 -7.14 22.77
C ILE A 213 -2.20 -8.39 22.43
N PRO A 214 -3.41 -8.21 21.85
CA PRO A 214 -4.17 -9.33 21.31
C PRO A 214 -3.45 -9.95 20.10
N MET A 215 -3.10 -11.23 20.23
CA MET A 215 -2.50 -12.04 19.17
C MET A 215 -3.51 -13.04 18.67
N MET A 216 -3.90 -12.92 17.43
CA MET A 216 -4.74 -13.86 16.70
C MET A 216 -3.95 -15.13 16.40
N LYS A 217 -4.54 -16.29 16.63
CA LYS A 217 -3.88 -17.59 16.39
C LYS A 217 -4.68 -18.44 15.42
N ALA A 218 -3.98 -19.09 14.52
CA ALA A 218 -4.58 -20.08 13.62
C ALA A 218 -3.52 -21.06 13.09
N LEU A 219 -3.98 -22.26 12.76
CA LEU A 219 -3.22 -23.19 11.93
C LEU A 219 -3.80 -23.13 10.52
N LEU A 220 -3.04 -22.55 9.59
CA LEU A 220 -3.49 -22.33 8.23
C LEU A 220 -2.58 -23.04 7.24
N ARG A 221 -3.16 -23.48 6.11
CA ARG A 221 -2.41 -23.89 4.93
C ARG A 221 -2.29 -22.71 4.01
N THR A 222 -1.07 -22.18 3.91
CA THR A 222 -0.80 -20.95 3.13
C THR A 222 0.63 -20.93 2.60
N LYS A 223 0.95 -19.97 1.74
CA LYS A 223 2.31 -19.81 1.24
C LYS A 223 3.20 -19.21 2.31
N TYR A 224 4.33 -19.87 2.49
CA TYR A 224 5.35 -19.51 3.47
C TYR A 224 6.74 -19.79 2.91
N GLY A 225 7.72 -18.99 3.32
CA GLY A 225 9.13 -19.18 3.00
C GLY A 225 10.04 -18.70 4.13
N TYR A 226 11.18 -19.36 4.25
CA TYR A 226 12.28 -18.93 5.12
C TYR A 226 13.44 -18.51 4.21
N PHE A 227 13.91 -17.28 4.39
CA PHE A 227 14.90 -16.67 3.53
C PHE A 227 16.11 -16.20 4.35
N SER A 228 17.24 -16.08 3.68
CA SER A 228 18.47 -15.54 4.25
C SER A 228 19.15 -14.63 3.22
N GLU A 229 19.42 -13.40 3.63
CA GLU A 229 20.11 -12.41 2.78
C GLU A 229 21.16 -11.69 3.63
N SER A 230 22.41 -11.63 3.14
CA SER A 230 23.50 -10.93 3.84
C SER A 230 23.63 -11.29 5.33
N SER A 231 23.44 -12.57 5.68
CA SER A 231 23.41 -13.10 7.04
C SER A 231 22.18 -12.69 7.90
N ILE A 232 21.19 -12.05 7.29
CA ILE A 232 19.89 -11.76 7.93
C ILE A 232 18.92 -12.87 7.55
N ASN A 233 18.37 -13.53 8.58
CA ASN A 233 17.35 -14.54 8.41
C ASN A 233 15.98 -13.92 8.66
N TYR A 234 15.00 -14.28 7.86
CA TYR A 234 13.63 -13.80 7.97
C TYR A 234 12.63 -14.80 7.39
N GLN A 235 11.39 -14.65 7.82
CA GLN A 235 10.26 -15.45 7.37
C GLN A 235 9.34 -14.57 6.53
N VAL A 236 8.72 -15.15 5.50
CA VAL A 236 7.70 -14.48 4.68
C VAL A 236 6.45 -15.35 4.65
N LEU A 237 5.32 -14.75 4.97
CA LEU A 237 4.01 -15.40 5.04
C LEU A 237 3.03 -14.68 4.13
N GLU A 238 2.23 -15.42 3.35
CA GLU A 238 1.12 -14.89 2.56
C GLU A 238 -0.21 -15.25 3.20
N LEU A 239 -1.05 -14.24 3.46
CA LEU A 239 -2.42 -14.40 3.93
C LEU A 239 -3.38 -13.91 2.84
N PRO A 240 -4.04 -14.81 2.10
CA PRO A 240 -4.98 -14.42 1.07
C PRO A 240 -6.30 -13.93 1.65
N TYR A 241 -6.86 -12.90 1.01
CA TYR A 241 -8.23 -12.47 1.23
C TYR A 241 -9.21 -13.33 0.43
N LYS A 242 -10.47 -13.33 0.84
CA LYS A 242 -11.55 -14.01 0.14
C LYS A 242 -11.65 -13.53 -1.32
N GLY A 243 -11.83 -14.47 -2.25
CA GLY A 243 -11.82 -14.17 -3.67
C GLY A 243 -10.44 -14.25 -4.34
N ASP A 244 -9.36 -14.40 -3.57
CA ASP A 244 -7.98 -14.54 -4.07
C ASP A 244 -7.46 -13.36 -4.93
N GLU A 245 -8.14 -12.21 -4.90
CA GLU A 245 -7.69 -11.01 -5.63
C GLU A 245 -6.55 -10.28 -4.91
N PHE A 246 -6.53 -10.36 -3.58
CA PHE A 246 -5.53 -9.71 -2.74
C PHE A 246 -4.95 -10.67 -1.73
N SER A 247 -3.70 -10.40 -1.35
CA SER A 247 -3.03 -11.07 -0.25
C SER A 247 -2.25 -10.06 0.59
N LEU A 248 -2.19 -10.32 1.89
CA LEU A 248 -1.25 -9.66 2.80
C LEU A 248 0.00 -10.52 2.90
N ILE A 249 1.14 -9.96 2.55
CA ILE A 249 2.46 -10.56 2.72
C ILE A 249 3.08 -9.96 3.97
N ILE A 250 3.52 -10.79 4.89
CA ILE A 250 4.18 -10.34 6.13
C ILE A 250 5.61 -10.83 6.11
N ILE A 251 6.55 -9.93 6.34
CA ILE A 251 7.99 -10.20 6.37
C ILE A 251 8.46 -10.00 7.80
N LEU A 252 8.86 -11.09 8.45
CA LEU A 252 9.27 -11.13 9.85
C LEU A 252 10.76 -11.43 9.95
N PRO A 253 11.60 -10.45 10.31
CA PRO A 253 13.02 -10.69 10.58
C PRO A 253 13.21 -11.58 11.80
N ALA A 254 14.39 -12.13 12.01
CA ALA A 254 14.70 -12.86 13.24
C ALA A 254 14.60 -11.93 14.47
N GLU A 255 14.20 -12.48 15.63
CA GLU A 255 13.81 -11.73 16.85
C GLU A 255 14.82 -10.67 17.33
N HIS A 256 16.12 -10.89 17.10
CA HIS A 256 17.20 -10.00 17.53
C HIS A 256 17.66 -9.02 16.43
N MET A 257 16.99 -9.05 15.29
CA MET A 257 17.34 -8.18 14.16
C MET A 257 16.61 -6.85 14.23
N ASN A 258 17.34 -5.78 13.91
CA ASN A 258 16.75 -4.47 13.75
C ASN A 258 15.96 -4.39 12.42
N ILE A 259 14.71 -3.96 12.49
CA ILE A 259 13.85 -3.86 11.30
C ILE A 259 14.44 -2.91 10.24
N GLU A 260 15.16 -1.86 10.64
CA GLU A 260 15.80 -0.93 9.70
C GLU A 260 16.97 -1.57 8.93
N GLU A 261 17.60 -2.59 9.48
CA GLU A 261 18.61 -3.37 8.74
C GLU A 261 17.93 -4.21 7.67
N MET A 262 16.80 -4.83 7.99
CA MET A 262 15.98 -5.55 7.01
C MET A 262 15.49 -4.61 5.90
N GLU A 263 14.99 -3.43 6.24
CA GLU A 263 14.48 -2.45 5.26
C GLU A 263 15.54 -2.03 4.22
N LYS A 264 16.81 -1.92 4.63
CA LYS A 264 17.91 -1.57 3.71
C LYS A 264 18.23 -2.66 2.70
N LEU A 265 17.90 -3.91 3.02
CA LEU A 265 18.17 -5.05 2.14
C LEU A 265 17.04 -5.27 1.12
N ILE A 266 15.84 -4.71 1.36
CA ILE A 266 14.70 -4.92 0.48
C ILE A 266 14.97 -4.30 -0.90
N THR A 267 14.89 -5.15 -1.92
CA THR A 267 14.95 -4.76 -3.32
C THR A 267 13.71 -5.26 -4.05
N ALA A 268 13.41 -4.69 -5.20
CA ALA A 268 12.32 -5.17 -6.05
C ALA A 268 12.52 -6.65 -6.44
N HIS A 269 13.76 -7.04 -6.72
CA HIS A 269 14.09 -8.42 -7.04
C HIS A 269 13.72 -9.38 -5.91
N GLN A 270 14.08 -9.07 -4.67
CA GLN A 270 13.75 -9.91 -3.52
C GLN A 270 12.24 -10.02 -3.30
N ILE A 271 11.49 -8.93 -3.43
CA ILE A 271 10.03 -8.96 -3.31
C ILE A 271 9.42 -9.91 -4.35
N LEU A 272 9.83 -9.80 -5.60
CA LEU A 272 9.36 -10.68 -6.67
C LEU A 272 9.81 -12.14 -6.48
N GLN A 273 10.99 -12.34 -5.89
CA GLN A 273 11.48 -13.66 -5.52
C GLN A 273 10.60 -14.29 -4.43
N TRP A 274 10.22 -13.55 -3.39
CA TRP A 274 9.29 -14.05 -2.37
C TRP A 274 7.98 -14.53 -2.99
N PHE A 275 7.39 -13.76 -3.89
CA PHE A 275 6.13 -14.12 -4.54
C PHE A 275 6.22 -15.43 -5.34
N SER A 276 7.39 -15.73 -5.91
CA SER A 276 7.62 -16.91 -6.73
C SER A 276 8.11 -18.14 -5.95
N GLU A 277 8.84 -17.96 -4.85
CA GLU A 277 9.50 -19.05 -4.13
C GLU A 277 8.75 -19.55 -2.89
N MET A 278 7.82 -18.74 -2.32
CA MET A 278 6.96 -19.22 -1.23
C MET A 278 6.15 -20.43 -1.66
N GLN A 279 6.04 -21.42 -0.80
CA GLN A 279 5.31 -22.66 -1.06
C GLN A 279 4.18 -22.85 -0.04
N GLU A 280 3.09 -23.51 -0.47
CA GLU A 280 2.00 -23.86 0.41
C GLU A 280 2.43 -24.89 1.46
N GLN A 281 2.27 -24.52 2.72
CA GLN A 281 2.62 -25.34 3.88
C GLN A 281 1.58 -25.13 4.99
N GLU A 282 1.52 -26.05 5.94
CA GLU A 282 0.82 -25.82 7.20
C GLU A 282 1.71 -24.98 8.12
N VAL A 283 1.19 -23.84 8.54
CA VAL A 283 1.89 -22.87 9.40
C VAL A 283 1.02 -22.54 10.61
N GLU A 284 1.60 -22.66 11.80
CA GLU A 284 1.02 -22.15 13.03
C GLU A 284 1.34 -20.66 13.12
N ILE A 285 0.30 -19.82 13.02
CA ILE A 285 0.42 -18.38 12.90
C ILE A 285 -0.01 -17.73 14.20
N SER A 286 0.79 -16.77 14.67
CA SER A 286 0.43 -15.80 15.69
C SER A 286 0.68 -14.41 15.13
N LEU A 287 -0.41 -13.64 14.87
CA LEU A 287 -0.37 -12.32 14.25
C LEU A 287 -1.10 -11.32 15.15
N PRO A 288 -0.53 -10.15 15.47
CA PRO A 288 -1.24 -9.14 16.25
C PRO A 288 -2.44 -8.57 15.51
N ARG A 289 -3.51 -8.26 16.23
CA ARG A 289 -4.44 -7.24 15.76
C ARG A 289 -3.70 -5.92 15.72
N PHE A 290 -3.84 -5.19 14.64
CA PHE A 290 -3.26 -3.85 14.55
C PHE A 290 -4.06 -2.94 13.65
N LYS A 291 -3.94 -1.66 13.92
CA LYS A 291 -4.45 -0.57 13.09
C LYS A 291 -3.30 0.38 12.80
N VAL A 292 -3.15 0.75 11.54
CA VAL A 292 -2.24 1.81 11.12
C VAL A 292 -3.03 2.86 10.38
N GLU A 293 -3.01 4.06 10.90
CA GLU A 293 -3.55 5.24 10.24
C GLU A 293 -2.44 6.28 10.15
N GLN A 294 -2.15 6.74 8.94
CA GLN A 294 -1.06 7.66 8.74
C GLN A 294 -1.37 8.67 7.65
N LYS A 295 -1.09 9.95 7.98
CA LYS A 295 -1.08 11.07 7.05
C LYS A 295 0.37 11.46 6.77
N LEU A 296 0.73 11.54 5.50
CA LEU A 296 2.08 11.88 5.03
C LEU A 296 2.02 12.99 3.99
N ASP A 297 2.96 13.93 4.07
CA ASP A 297 3.33 14.81 2.97
C ASP A 297 4.56 14.22 2.27
N PHE A 298 4.39 13.82 1.02
CA PHE A 298 5.46 13.19 0.25
C PHE A 298 6.49 14.15 -0.32
N LYS A 299 6.35 15.45 -0.09
CA LYS A 299 7.23 16.44 -0.70
C LYS A 299 8.71 16.12 -0.50
N GLU A 300 9.14 15.90 0.74
CA GLU A 300 10.55 15.59 1.05
C GLU A 300 11.01 14.25 0.46
N ALA A 301 10.15 13.21 0.51
CA ALA A 301 10.44 11.93 -0.10
C ALA A 301 10.58 12.05 -1.63
N LEU A 302 9.72 12.81 -2.28
CA LEU A 302 9.80 13.05 -3.72
C LEU A 302 11.02 13.87 -4.11
N TYR A 303 11.44 14.83 -3.28
CA TYR A 303 12.72 15.54 -3.45
C TYR A 303 13.91 14.56 -3.43
N SER A 304 13.94 13.62 -2.50
CA SER A 304 14.99 12.60 -2.42
C SER A 304 15.00 11.64 -3.62
N LEU A 305 13.85 11.49 -4.28
CA LEU A 305 13.68 10.72 -5.51
C LEU A 305 13.88 11.56 -6.79
N ASN A 306 14.49 12.74 -6.67
CA ASN A 306 14.77 13.67 -7.77
C ASN A 306 13.52 14.28 -8.45
N ILE A 307 12.35 14.23 -7.85
CA ILE A 307 11.19 15.02 -8.27
C ILE A 307 11.22 16.34 -7.54
N THR A 308 11.79 17.37 -8.14
CA THR A 308 12.00 18.70 -7.53
C THR A 308 11.28 19.81 -8.32
N GLU A 309 11.23 19.66 -9.63
CA GLU A 309 10.77 20.71 -10.55
C GLU A 309 9.32 21.10 -10.29
N ILE A 310 8.42 20.12 -10.07
CA ILE A 310 6.98 20.39 -9.86
C ILE A 310 6.69 21.28 -8.63
N PHE A 311 7.63 21.36 -7.69
CA PHE A 311 7.49 22.16 -6.47
C PHE A 311 8.09 23.57 -6.61
N SER A 312 8.67 23.89 -7.76
CA SER A 312 9.28 25.20 -8.02
C SER A 312 8.27 26.13 -8.74
N GLY A 313 8.35 27.42 -8.46
CA GLY A 313 7.49 28.42 -9.11
C GLY A 313 7.77 28.64 -10.61
N GLY A 314 8.78 27.95 -11.17
CA GLY A 314 9.12 28.01 -12.59
C GLY A 314 8.81 26.74 -13.37
N CYS A 315 8.10 25.79 -12.77
CA CYS A 315 7.77 24.52 -13.40
C CYS A 315 6.78 24.70 -14.57
N ASP A 316 6.98 23.92 -15.63
CA ASP A 316 6.07 23.94 -16.77
C ASP A 316 4.89 22.97 -16.54
N LEU A 317 3.81 23.51 -15.99
CA LEU A 317 2.50 22.87 -15.86
C LEU A 317 1.48 23.44 -16.85
N SER A 318 1.95 23.92 -18.00
CA SER A 318 1.12 24.56 -19.03
C SER A 318 0.06 23.63 -19.67
N GLY A 319 0.16 22.33 -19.43
CA GLY A 319 -0.93 21.41 -19.77
C GLY A 319 -2.13 21.52 -18.83
N ILE A 320 -1.94 21.98 -17.58
CA ILE A 320 -3.01 22.15 -16.59
C ILE A 320 -3.71 23.51 -16.79
N THR A 321 -2.92 24.59 -16.87
CA THR A 321 -3.40 25.98 -16.93
C THR A 321 -2.42 26.83 -17.73
N ASP A 322 -2.88 27.99 -18.23
CA ASP A 322 -2.00 28.96 -18.93
C ASP A 322 -1.19 29.82 -17.94
N SER A 323 -1.48 29.77 -16.65
CA SER A 323 -0.73 30.53 -15.66
C SER A 323 0.61 29.88 -15.34
N SER A 324 1.69 30.66 -15.35
CA SER A 324 3.03 30.25 -14.93
C SER A 324 3.22 30.27 -13.41
N GLU A 325 2.23 30.70 -12.63
CA GLU A 325 2.31 30.82 -11.18
C GLU A 325 1.92 29.53 -10.43
N VAL A 326 1.45 28.53 -11.19
CA VAL A 326 0.99 27.26 -10.59
C VAL A 326 2.16 26.30 -10.41
N TYR A 327 2.28 25.76 -9.22
CA TYR A 327 3.23 24.72 -8.83
C TYR A 327 2.59 23.82 -7.78
N VAL A 328 3.10 22.60 -7.62
CA VAL A 328 2.64 21.67 -6.60
C VAL A 328 3.12 22.14 -5.23
N SER A 329 2.21 22.49 -4.34
CA SER A 329 2.55 22.92 -2.99
C SER A 329 2.73 21.73 -2.05
N ARG A 330 1.85 20.73 -2.16
CA ARG A 330 1.85 19.52 -1.32
C ARG A 330 1.38 18.30 -2.09
N VAL A 331 1.88 17.12 -1.68
CA VAL A 331 1.41 15.80 -2.11
C VAL A 331 1.05 15.01 -0.86
N MET A 332 -0.23 15.03 -0.52
CA MET A 332 -0.74 14.49 0.73
C MET A 332 -1.37 13.12 0.51
N GLN A 333 -0.97 12.17 1.33
CA GLN A 333 -1.60 10.85 1.37
C GLN A 333 -2.07 10.54 2.79
N GLN A 334 -3.26 9.96 2.92
CA GLN A 334 -3.70 9.32 4.17
C GLN A 334 -4.19 7.91 3.89
N VAL A 335 -3.67 6.98 4.66
CA VAL A 335 -4.00 5.55 4.56
C VAL A 335 -4.60 5.11 5.89
N PHE A 336 -5.69 4.38 5.81
CA PHE A 336 -6.29 3.67 6.92
C PHE A 336 -6.24 2.16 6.63
N PHE A 337 -5.60 1.41 7.49
CA PHE A 337 -5.45 -0.04 7.37
C PHE A 337 -5.58 -0.71 8.73
N GLU A 338 -6.49 -1.67 8.84
CA GLU A 338 -6.78 -2.40 10.07
C GLU A 338 -6.80 -3.90 9.79
N ILE A 339 -6.25 -4.68 10.70
CA ILE A 339 -6.20 -6.15 10.65
C ILE A 339 -6.78 -6.73 11.93
N ASN A 340 -7.74 -7.64 11.76
CA ASN A 340 -8.37 -8.40 12.83
C ASN A 340 -8.70 -9.84 12.36
N GLU A 341 -9.42 -10.61 13.17
CA GLU A 341 -9.72 -12.03 12.91
C GLU A 341 -10.57 -12.28 11.67
N GLU A 342 -11.41 -11.32 11.29
CA GLU A 342 -12.26 -11.44 10.11
C GLU A 342 -11.51 -11.10 8.83
N GLY A 343 -10.51 -10.23 8.93
CA GLY A 343 -9.75 -9.66 7.82
C GLY A 343 -9.37 -8.22 8.09
N SER A 344 -9.64 -7.35 7.13
CA SER A 344 -9.40 -5.91 7.24
C SER A 344 -10.66 -5.12 7.58
N GLU A 345 -11.60 -5.68 8.32
CA GLU A 345 -12.69 -5.07 9.09
C GLU A 345 -13.75 -6.09 9.53
N VAL A 346 -14.49 -5.75 10.61
CA VAL A 346 -15.43 -6.65 11.28
C VAL A 346 -16.70 -6.86 10.46
N ALA A 347 -16.94 -8.10 10.07
CA ALA A 347 -18.28 -8.59 9.72
C ALA A 347 -18.58 -9.81 10.60
N ALA A 348 -19.72 -9.82 11.27
CA ALA A 348 -20.09 -10.93 12.16
C ALA A 348 -20.28 -12.22 11.36
N SER A 349 -19.48 -13.24 11.63
CA SER A 349 -19.69 -14.58 11.11
C SER A 349 -19.27 -15.65 12.13
N THR A 350 -19.97 -16.79 12.09
CA THR A 350 -19.76 -17.94 12.93
C THR A 350 -18.63 -18.82 12.39
N GLY A 351 -17.56 -18.99 13.17
CA GLY A 351 -16.39 -19.82 12.83
C GLY A 351 -16.63 -21.32 13.07
N ILE A 352 -15.94 -22.15 12.31
CA ILE A 352 -15.87 -23.61 12.51
C ILE A 352 -14.61 -23.90 13.33
N ASN A 353 -14.78 -24.46 14.53
CA ASN A 353 -13.67 -24.86 15.41
C ASN A 353 -12.94 -26.09 14.86
N THR A 354 -11.68 -25.94 14.51
CA THR A 354 -10.77 -27.09 14.31
C THR A 354 -9.78 -27.12 15.46
N PRO A 355 -9.74 -28.20 16.27
CA PRO A 355 -8.82 -28.27 17.40
C PRO A 355 -7.36 -28.28 16.92
N VAL A 356 -6.56 -27.37 17.45
CA VAL A 356 -5.11 -27.30 17.20
C VAL A 356 -4.41 -28.39 18.00
N ILE A 357 -4.00 -29.46 17.32
CA ILE A 357 -3.13 -30.49 17.93
C ILE A 357 -1.69 -30.02 17.72
N MET A 358 -1.02 -29.61 18.77
CA MET A 358 0.42 -29.27 18.74
C MET A 358 1.24 -30.44 18.23
N ASN A 359 1.89 -30.24 17.08
CA ASN A 359 2.84 -31.18 16.51
C ASN A 359 4.21 -30.49 16.41
N LEU A 360 5.24 -31.06 17.04
CA LEU A 360 6.58 -30.46 17.19
C LEU A 360 7.40 -30.25 15.89
N SER A 361 6.81 -30.51 14.74
CA SER A 361 7.49 -30.38 13.43
C SER A 361 6.83 -29.37 12.45
N ARG A 362 5.90 -28.55 12.94
CA ARG A 362 5.22 -27.57 12.09
C ARG A 362 6.00 -26.26 12.04
N ASN A 363 5.92 -25.57 10.89
CA ASN A 363 6.44 -24.22 10.77
C ASN A 363 5.64 -23.28 11.67
N GLN A 364 6.35 -22.44 12.41
CA GLN A 364 5.75 -21.41 13.26
C GLN A 364 6.08 -20.03 12.72
N PHE A 365 5.07 -19.17 12.67
CA PHE A 365 5.19 -17.77 12.32
C PHE A 365 4.60 -16.92 13.44
N ILE A 366 5.46 -16.35 14.28
CA ILE A 366 5.04 -15.63 15.50
C ILE A 366 5.49 -14.17 15.37
N ALA A 367 4.58 -13.29 14.91
CA ALA A 367 4.84 -11.87 14.72
C ALA A 367 4.72 -11.09 16.04
N ASN A 368 5.63 -11.38 16.99
CA ASN A 368 5.69 -10.80 18.33
C ASN A 368 6.76 -9.69 18.48
N HIS A 369 7.28 -9.17 17.38
CA HIS A 369 8.26 -8.08 17.29
C HIS A 369 8.08 -7.35 15.96
N PRO A 370 8.76 -6.21 15.70
CA PRO A 370 8.57 -5.42 14.49
C PRO A 370 8.67 -6.21 13.19
N PHE A 371 7.73 -5.98 12.29
CA PHE A 371 7.63 -6.66 11.01
C PHE A 371 7.22 -5.70 9.89
N LEU A 372 7.50 -6.10 8.64
CA LEU A 372 7.06 -5.42 7.44
C LEU A 372 5.81 -6.11 6.87
N PHE A 373 5.03 -5.37 6.11
CA PHE A 373 3.91 -5.94 5.38
C PHE A 373 3.73 -5.29 4.01
N ILE A 374 3.20 -6.08 3.09
CA ILE A 374 2.87 -5.67 1.73
C ILE A 374 1.46 -6.17 1.41
N MET A 375 0.59 -5.29 0.92
CA MET A 375 -0.66 -5.72 0.30
C MET A 375 -0.45 -5.85 -1.20
N LYS A 376 -0.67 -7.05 -1.71
CA LYS A 376 -0.46 -7.42 -3.11
C LYS A 376 -1.79 -7.67 -3.82
N ASN A 377 -1.93 -7.19 -5.05
CA ASN A 377 -2.94 -7.66 -5.99
C ASN A 377 -2.42 -8.91 -6.70
N ASN A 378 -3.08 -10.05 -6.50
CA ASN A 378 -2.60 -11.35 -6.98
C ASN A 378 -2.64 -11.51 -8.52
N PRO A 379 -3.66 -11.00 -9.25
CA PRO A 379 -3.67 -11.11 -10.70
C PRO A 379 -2.54 -10.38 -11.41
N THR A 380 -2.05 -9.28 -10.84
CA THR A 380 -1.04 -8.40 -11.47
C THR A 380 0.32 -8.43 -10.77
N ASP A 381 0.44 -9.08 -9.60
CA ASP A 381 1.58 -9.02 -8.67
C ASP A 381 1.97 -7.59 -8.25
N SER A 382 1.06 -6.64 -8.37
CA SER A 382 1.31 -5.24 -8.03
C SER A 382 1.11 -4.97 -6.56
N ILE A 383 1.94 -4.08 -6.02
CA ILE A 383 1.91 -3.68 -4.62
C ILE A 383 0.99 -2.46 -4.47
N LEU A 384 -0.01 -2.59 -3.61
CA LEU A 384 -1.00 -1.54 -3.32
C LEU A 384 -0.64 -0.74 -2.08
N LEU A 385 -0.20 -1.44 -1.03
CA LEU A 385 0.25 -0.86 0.22
C LEU A 385 1.56 -1.52 0.64
N MET A 386 2.43 -0.76 1.28
CA MET A 386 3.62 -1.26 1.95
C MET A 386 3.79 -0.51 3.27
N GLY A 387 4.21 -1.24 4.30
CA GLY A 387 4.39 -0.63 5.61
C GLY A 387 5.20 -1.48 6.57
N ARG A 388 5.40 -0.92 7.76
CA ARG A 388 5.95 -1.64 8.92
C ARG A 388 5.11 -1.37 10.16
N VAL A 389 5.08 -2.36 11.03
CA VAL A 389 4.51 -2.28 12.36
C VAL A 389 5.64 -2.43 13.37
N THR A 390 5.96 -1.36 14.07
CA THR A 390 6.95 -1.34 15.17
C THR A 390 6.27 -1.34 16.52
N ASN A 391 5.01 -0.90 16.57
CA ASN A 391 4.14 -0.94 17.73
C ASN A 391 2.70 -1.15 17.23
N PRO A 392 2.11 -2.32 17.46
CA PRO A 392 0.70 -2.56 17.18
C PRO A 392 -0.15 -1.68 18.09
N ASP A 393 -0.58 -0.52 17.59
CA ASP A 393 -1.31 0.46 18.40
C ASP A 393 -2.69 -0.08 18.81
N THR A 394 -2.85 -0.34 20.10
CA THR A 394 -4.12 -0.72 20.71
C THR A 394 -4.95 0.49 21.17
N HIS A 395 -4.48 1.73 20.97
CA HIS A 395 -5.15 2.93 21.45
C HIS A 395 -6.50 3.20 20.78
N GLY A 396 -6.80 2.58 19.63
CA GLY A 396 -8.14 2.56 19.04
C GLY A 396 -9.12 1.59 19.70
N MET A 397 -8.62 0.64 20.51
CA MET A 397 -9.41 -0.41 21.19
C MET A 397 -9.76 -0.05 22.64
N LYS A 398 -9.79 1.23 23.02
CA LYS A 398 -10.17 1.65 24.36
C LYS A 398 -11.62 1.24 24.67
N GLY A 399 -11.76 0.26 25.53
CA GLY A 399 -12.89 0.13 26.45
C GLY A 399 -14.06 -0.75 26.06
N ARG A 400 -14.10 -1.38 24.85
CA ARG A 400 -15.20 -2.31 24.54
C ARG A 400 -14.78 -3.73 24.13
N ASP A 401 -13.56 -3.90 23.63
CA ASP A 401 -13.11 -5.20 23.10
C ASP A 401 -12.18 -5.98 24.04
N LEU A 402 -11.64 -5.35 25.10
CA LEU A 402 -10.82 -6.02 26.10
C LEU A 402 -11.65 -6.74 27.17
N ASP A 403 -12.88 -6.30 27.41
CA ASP A 403 -13.80 -6.91 28.41
C ASP A 403 -14.58 -8.11 27.82
N SER A 404 -14.39 -8.42 26.55
CA SER A 404 -15.04 -9.55 25.84
C SER A 404 -14.07 -10.69 25.48
N LEU A 405 -12.84 -10.67 26.00
CA LEU A 405 -11.85 -11.76 25.86
C LEU A 405 -11.89 -12.71 27.05
#